data_841260214e084e8e81853ca7289b4df5
#
_entry.id   841260214e084e8e81853ca7289b4df5
#
_cell.length_a   1.000
_cell.length_b   1.000
_cell.length_c   1.000
_cell.angle_alpha   90.00
_cell.angle_beta   90.00
_cell.angle_gamma   90.00
#
_symmetry.space_group_name_H-M   'P 1'
#
loop_
_entity.id
_entity.type
_entity.pdbx_description
1 polymer ?
#
loop_
_entity_poly.entity_id
_entity_poly.type
_entity_poly.pdbx_seq_one_letter_code
_entity_poly.pdbx_strand_id
1 'polypeptide(L)'
;MTDAENVWAGQTLWVYMLQKGSMDLAYYKAPAVGTTAAAETEVFNNKKFNAPNAADNTKSGLATTADGTIAYYPVSGNYDFWGYRVDDAVAGDPVVKLVNDAGDEVAADQATKRVVDIKIDGSQDIMAGKAAPSTDEVAKLGNYADNFYSAYAARKGVQPNITFNHLLTRFTFEVRAGSKATAGLPAGGNTDAVKVTGVSVDSKTTGTLTVAYTGETKAAADLLTFTGDASALTLKQRDAALADNNAPLVALEPVSLTWTDDAATIGDVIKVGEALLVAPGQTEYPLTIALSQDVLQKVGETKVTMPLEQKATIKMDGVKAFEPGKSYKVTITVYGLEEIKVTATLVPWVDGGSIDIDDDRNPNEGEYTEPTPTTPEPIEP
;
A
#
# COMPACT_ATOMS: atom_id res chain seq x y z
N MET A 1 -10.75 -2.14 3.54
CA MET A 1 -10.40 -3.42 2.87
C MET A 1 -10.57 -4.54 3.87
N THR A 2 -11.33 -5.57 3.56
CA THR A 2 -11.36 -6.81 4.33
C THR A 2 -10.07 -7.58 4.06
N ASP A 3 -9.67 -8.55 4.90
CA ASP A 3 -8.46 -9.36 4.69
C ASP A 3 -8.44 -10.13 3.35
N ALA A 4 -9.57 -10.19 2.64
CA ALA A 4 -9.70 -10.70 1.27
C ALA A 4 -9.30 -9.68 0.18
N GLU A 5 -8.95 -8.45 0.54
CA GLU A 5 -8.82 -7.32 -0.38
C GLU A 5 -7.39 -6.89 -0.68
N ASN A 6 -6.39 -7.69 -0.35
CA ASN A 6 -5.05 -7.55 -0.91
C ASN A 6 -5.02 -8.09 -2.35
N VAL A 7 -5.96 -7.60 -3.14
CA VAL A 7 -6.16 -8.04 -4.50
C VAL A 7 -5.32 -7.17 -5.41
N TRP A 8 -4.26 -7.72 -5.95
CA TRP A 8 -3.44 -7.06 -6.94
C TRP A 8 -4.14 -6.93 -8.30
N ALA A 9 -5.21 -7.69 -8.53
CA ALA A 9 -5.91 -7.74 -9.81
C ALA A 9 -6.30 -6.34 -10.30
N GLY A 10 -5.79 -5.97 -11.47
CA GLY A 10 -6.05 -4.69 -12.11
C GLY A 10 -5.35 -3.48 -11.47
N GLN A 11 -4.55 -3.66 -10.43
CA GLN A 11 -3.80 -2.57 -9.81
C GLN A 11 -2.70 -2.07 -10.74
N THR A 12 -2.51 -0.76 -10.75
CA THR A 12 -1.44 -0.11 -11.50
C THR A 12 -0.21 0.06 -10.63
N LEU A 13 0.94 -0.23 -11.20
CA LEU A 13 2.24 0.01 -10.58
C LEU A 13 3.23 0.57 -11.61
N TRP A 14 4.29 1.17 -11.14
CA TRP A 14 5.36 1.73 -11.98
C TRP A 14 6.68 1.03 -11.68
N VAL A 15 7.45 0.77 -12.71
CA VAL A 15 8.70 0.03 -12.62
C VAL A 15 9.84 0.80 -13.27
N TYR A 16 10.98 0.74 -12.63
CA TYR A 16 12.28 1.17 -13.16
C TYR A 16 13.18 -0.03 -13.37
N MET A 17 13.91 -0.01 -14.47
CA MET A 17 15.11 -0.81 -14.70
C MET A 17 16.30 0.16 -14.80
N LEU A 18 17.16 0.17 -13.79
CA LEU A 18 18.31 1.07 -13.70
C LEU A 18 19.60 0.27 -13.79
N GLN A 19 20.68 0.88 -14.25
CA GLN A 19 21.99 0.27 -14.17
C GLN A 19 22.34 0.00 -12.70
N LYS A 20 22.88 -1.17 -12.43
CA LYS A 20 23.15 -1.61 -11.05
C LYS A 20 24.01 -0.60 -10.30
N GLY A 21 23.51 -0.17 -9.14
CA GLY A 21 24.22 0.77 -8.26
C GLY A 21 24.24 2.22 -8.76
N SER A 22 23.46 2.57 -9.78
CA SER A 22 23.37 3.92 -10.32
C SER A 22 21.92 4.35 -10.52
N MET A 23 21.69 5.64 -10.81
CA MET A 23 20.38 6.16 -11.20
C MET A 23 20.24 6.24 -12.74
N ASP A 24 21.19 5.71 -13.50
CA ASP A 24 21.14 5.70 -14.95
C ASP A 24 20.12 4.68 -15.45
N LEU A 25 19.40 5.06 -16.49
CA LEU A 25 18.42 4.20 -17.15
C LEU A 25 19.10 3.06 -17.93
N ALA A 26 18.40 1.96 -18.06
CA ALA A 26 18.78 0.91 -18.99
C ALA A 26 18.32 1.25 -20.41
N TYR A 27 19.18 1.01 -21.39
CA TYR A 27 18.88 1.23 -22.81
C TYR A 27 19.06 -0.06 -23.60
N TYR A 28 18.03 -0.46 -24.33
CA TYR A 28 18.08 -1.54 -25.28
C TYR A 28 18.35 -1.01 -26.68
N LYS A 29 19.30 -1.62 -27.35
CA LYS A 29 19.61 -1.33 -28.75
C LYS A 29 19.29 -2.58 -29.59
N ALA A 30 18.26 -2.48 -30.42
CA ALA A 30 17.91 -3.56 -31.31
C ALA A 30 19.06 -3.85 -32.30
N PRO A 31 19.21 -5.09 -32.78
CA PRO A 31 20.16 -5.40 -33.85
C PRO A 31 19.91 -4.53 -35.07
N ALA A 32 20.97 -4.06 -35.73
CA ALA A 32 20.85 -3.31 -36.95
C ALA A 32 20.19 -4.15 -38.07
N VAL A 33 19.25 -3.55 -38.78
CA VAL A 33 18.65 -4.16 -39.97
C VAL A 33 19.24 -3.51 -41.21
N GLY A 34 20.06 -4.24 -41.93
CA GLY A 34 20.82 -3.71 -43.07
C GLY A 34 21.86 -2.68 -42.63
N THR A 35 21.87 -1.49 -43.25
CA THR A 35 22.80 -0.40 -42.92
C THR A 35 22.24 0.61 -41.91
N THR A 36 21.00 0.42 -41.45
CA THR A 36 20.35 1.34 -40.52
C THR A 36 20.64 0.88 -39.09
N ALA A 37 21.36 1.70 -38.33
CA ALA A 37 21.50 1.48 -36.89
C ALA A 37 20.13 1.67 -36.22
N ALA A 38 19.74 0.71 -35.39
CA ALA A 38 18.53 0.86 -34.59
C ALA A 38 18.73 1.93 -33.51
N ALA A 39 17.67 2.69 -33.22
CA ALA A 39 17.67 3.62 -32.12
C ALA A 39 17.78 2.88 -30.78
N GLU A 40 18.44 3.49 -29.81
CA GLU A 40 18.40 3.03 -28.42
C GLU A 40 17.04 3.38 -27.82
N THR A 41 16.45 2.42 -27.11
CA THR A 41 15.16 2.58 -26.45
C THR A 41 15.34 2.38 -24.96
N GLU A 42 14.77 3.28 -24.15
CA GLU A 42 14.75 3.14 -22.70
C GLU A 42 13.95 1.90 -22.31
N VAL A 43 14.50 1.12 -21.37
CA VAL A 43 13.83 -0.04 -20.81
C VAL A 43 13.30 0.35 -19.43
N PHE A 44 12.00 0.25 -19.20
CA PHE A 44 11.34 0.55 -17.93
C PHE A 44 11.79 1.85 -17.25
N ASN A 45 11.63 2.95 -17.93
CA ASN A 45 11.73 4.29 -17.33
C ASN A 45 10.36 4.70 -16.81
N ASN A 46 10.10 4.53 -15.52
CA ASN A 46 8.79 4.75 -14.93
C ASN A 46 7.66 4.06 -15.71
N LYS A 47 7.93 2.83 -16.14
CA LYS A 47 7.02 2.10 -17.01
C LYS A 47 5.81 1.63 -16.21
N LYS A 48 4.63 1.88 -16.76
CA LYS A 48 3.36 1.47 -16.16
C LYS A 48 3.13 -0.02 -16.40
N PHE A 49 2.80 -0.74 -15.34
CA PHE A 49 2.41 -2.14 -15.35
C PHE A 49 1.02 -2.30 -14.74
N ASN A 50 0.34 -3.34 -15.17
CA ASN A 50 -0.90 -3.79 -14.55
C ASN A 50 -0.62 -5.12 -13.83
N ALA A 51 -1.06 -5.21 -12.61
CA ALA A 51 -1.08 -6.46 -11.88
C ALA A 51 -2.07 -7.42 -12.54
N PRO A 52 -1.74 -8.71 -12.67
CA PRO A 52 -2.59 -9.67 -13.36
C PRO A 52 -3.91 -9.89 -12.61
N ASN A 53 -4.96 -10.19 -13.39
CA ASN A 53 -6.23 -10.68 -12.88
C ASN A 53 -6.10 -12.18 -12.56
N ALA A 54 -5.43 -12.52 -11.47
CA ALA A 54 -5.39 -13.90 -11.02
C ALA A 54 -6.70 -14.27 -10.33
N ALA A 55 -7.22 -15.47 -10.63
CA ALA A 55 -8.45 -15.98 -10.01
C ALA A 55 -8.27 -16.27 -8.50
N ASP A 56 -7.04 -16.49 -8.08
CA ASP A 56 -6.64 -16.54 -6.67
C ASP A 56 -5.76 -15.32 -6.36
N ASN A 57 -6.30 -14.37 -5.70
CA ASN A 57 -5.65 -13.12 -5.34
C ASN A 57 -4.52 -13.26 -4.31
N THR A 58 -3.97 -14.45 -4.12
CA THR A 58 -3.09 -14.75 -3.00
C THR A 58 -1.62 -14.63 -3.32
N LYS A 59 -1.21 -14.50 -4.58
CA LYS A 59 0.21 -14.38 -4.95
C LYS A 59 0.43 -13.70 -6.29
N SER A 60 1.65 -13.21 -6.38
CA SER A 60 2.38 -12.76 -7.53
C SER A 60 1.92 -13.42 -8.81
N GLY A 61 1.35 -12.65 -9.68
CA GLY A 61 1.27 -13.01 -11.08
C GLY A 61 2.30 -12.21 -11.85
N LEU A 62 2.53 -12.60 -13.10
CA LEU A 62 3.32 -11.81 -14.01
C LEU A 62 2.62 -10.48 -14.27
N ALA A 63 3.25 -9.38 -13.88
CA ALA A 63 2.80 -8.07 -14.26
C ALA A 63 3.12 -7.83 -15.73
N THR A 64 2.15 -7.32 -16.47
CA THR A 64 2.33 -6.95 -17.88
C THR A 64 2.43 -5.45 -18.01
N THR A 65 3.22 -4.98 -18.99
CA THR A 65 3.23 -3.56 -19.34
C THR A 65 1.81 -3.13 -19.73
N ALA A 66 1.39 -1.96 -19.28
CA ALA A 66 0.03 -1.47 -19.52
C ALA A 66 -0.31 -1.32 -21.01
N ASP A 67 0.69 -1.13 -21.85
CA ASP A 67 0.56 -0.99 -23.32
C ASP A 67 0.88 -2.29 -24.08
N GLY A 68 1.13 -3.40 -23.39
CA GLY A 68 1.46 -4.69 -24.01
C GLY A 68 2.84 -4.74 -24.68
N THR A 69 3.71 -3.74 -24.45
CA THR A 69 5.06 -3.72 -25.04
C THR A 69 5.93 -4.76 -24.38
N ILE A 70 6.59 -5.61 -25.19
CA ILE A 70 7.61 -6.53 -24.71
C ILE A 70 8.93 -5.76 -24.59
N ALA A 71 9.59 -5.89 -23.45
CA ALA A 71 10.91 -5.33 -23.22
C ALA A 71 11.97 -6.43 -23.22
N TYR A 72 13.16 -6.09 -23.66
CA TYR A 72 14.29 -7.00 -23.71
C TYR A 72 15.44 -6.45 -22.87
N TYR A 73 16.19 -7.36 -22.23
CA TYR A 73 17.42 -6.99 -21.59
C TYR A 73 18.41 -6.41 -22.60
N PRO A 74 19.12 -5.34 -22.28
CA PRO A 74 20.29 -4.93 -23.05
C PRO A 74 21.30 -6.09 -23.14
N VAL A 75 22.05 -6.15 -24.24
CA VAL A 75 23.01 -7.24 -24.54
C VAL A 75 24.06 -7.41 -23.44
N SER A 76 24.41 -6.32 -22.77
CA SER A 76 25.39 -6.30 -21.68
C SER A 76 24.91 -5.38 -20.56
N GLY A 77 25.48 -5.57 -19.38
CA GLY A 77 25.15 -4.79 -18.19
C GLY A 77 24.40 -5.60 -17.15
N ASN A 78 24.33 -5.02 -15.96
CA ASN A 78 23.61 -5.54 -14.81
C ASN A 78 22.67 -4.44 -14.32
N TYR A 79 21.51 -4.84 -13.82
CA TYR A 79 20.43 -3.92 -13.57
C TYR A 79 19.84 -4.14 -12.19
N ASP A 80 19.26 -3.09 -11.65
CA ASP A 80 18.38 -3.11 -10.49
C ASP A 80 16.96 -2.81 -10.96
N PHE A 81 15.98 -3.54 -10.41
CA PHE A 81 14.57 -3.30 -10.65
C PHE A 81 13.92 -2.74 -9.41
N TRP A 82 13.17 -1.67 -9.60
CA TRP A 82 12.44 -0.98 -8.55
C TRP A 82 10.98 -0.88 -8.96
N GLY A 83 10.10 -1.12 -8.00
CA GLY A 83 8.68 -0.98 -8.23
C GLY A 83 8.05 -0.11 -7.15
N TYR A 84 7.03 0.65 -7.52
CA TYR A 84 6.23 1.38 -6.57
C TYR A 84 4.78 1.49 -7.04
N ARG A 85 3.91 1.70 -6.08
CA ARG A 85 2.50 1.99 -6.28
C ARG A 85 2.12 3.20 -5.46
N VAL A 86 1.51 4.16 -6.10
CA VAL A 86 0.76 5.25 -5.47
C VAL A 86 -0.66 5.08 -5.93
N ASP A 87 -1.60 4.90 -5.01
CA ASP A 87 -2.98 4.60 -5.33
C ASP A 87 -3.59 5.66 -6.26
N ASP A 88 -4.48 5.22 -7.14
CA ASP A 88 -5.03 5.97 -8.30
C ASP A 88 -5.78 7.28 -7.95
N ALA A 89 -5.89 7.61 -6.68
CA ALA A 89 -6.44 8.90 -6.24
C ALA A 89 -5.56 10.12 -6.60
N VAL A 90 -4.33 9.88 -7.06
CA VAL A 90 -3.50 10.92 -7.66
C VAL A 90 -3.82 10.99 -9.14
N ALA A 91 -4.47 12.06 -9.57
CA ALA A 91 -4.81 12.27 -10.98
C ALA A 91 -3.53 12.35 -11.84
N GLY A 92 -3.36 11.38 -12.75
CA GLY A 92 -2.25 11.30 -13.68
C GLY A 92 -1.09 10.39 -13.23
N ASP A 93 -0.11 10.20 -14.11
CA ASP A 93 1.09 9.44 -13.81
C ASP A 93 1.99 10.23 -12.84
N PRO A 94 2.62 9.56 -11.85
CA PRO A 94 3.48 10.24 -10.90
C PRO A 94 4.67 10.95 -11.57
N VAL A 95 4.90 12.20 -11.20
CA VAL A 95 6.06 12.97 -11.66
C VAL A 95 7.26 12.62 -10.80
N VAL A 96 8.29 12.05 -11.42
CA VAL A 96 9.51 11.61 -10.73
C VAL A 96 10.58 12.67 -10.86
N LYS A 97 11.22 12.99 -9.72
CA LYS A 97 12.36 13.90 -9.62
C LYS A 97 13.63 13.13 -9.33
N LEU A 98 14.73 13.61 -9.85
CA LEU A 98 16.08 13.14 -9.55
C LEU A 98 16.68 14.02 -8.47
N VAL A 99 17.08 13.43 -7.35
CA VAL A 99 17.62 14.20 -6.22
C VAL A 99 18.92 13.58 -5.70
N ASN A 100 19.76 14.43 -5.08
CA ASN A 100 20.93 14.02 -4.34
C ASN A 100 20.58 13.56 -2.91
N ASP A 101 21.57 13.22 -2.09
CA ASP A 101 21.35 12.80 -0.71
C ASP A 101 20.79 13.91 0.18
N ALA A 102 21.06 15.17 -0.13
CA ALA A 102 20.51 16.31 0.57
C ALA A 102 19.02 16.58 0.22
N GLY A 103 18.53 15.98 -0.87
CA GLY A 103 17.17 16.16 -1.35
C GLY A 103 17.02 17.25 -2.41
N ASP A 104 18.13 17.83 -2.87
CA ASP A 104 18.12 18.83 -3.95
C ASP A 104 17.91 18.16 -5.31
N GLU A 105 17.09 18.76 -6.15
CA GLU A 105 16.89 18.32 -7.52
C GLU A 105 18.16 18.56 -8.34
N VAL A 106 18.65 17.52 -9.01
CA VAL A 106 19.94 17.52 -9.70
C VAL A 106 19.85 16.82 -11.06
N ALA A 107 20.90 16.95 -11.87
CA ALA A 107 21.04 16.19 -13.12
C ALA A 107 21.26 14.69 -12.84
N ALA A 108 21.00 13.83 -13.83
CA ALA A 108 21.01 12.38 -13.68
C ALA A 108 22.33 11.81 -13.16
N ASP A 109 23.46 12.39 -13.61
CA ASP A 109 24.82 11.99 -13.21
C ASP A 109 25.19 12.34 -11.77
N GLN A 110 24.38 13.18 -11.11
CA GLN A 110 24.56 13.60 -9.72
C GLN A 110 23.50 13.04 -8.79
N ALA A 111 22.48 12.38 -9.35
CA ALA A 111 21.37 11.87 -8.59
C ALA A 111 21.74 10.59 -7.84
N THR A 112 21.32 10.52 -6.60
CA THR A 112 21.41 9.31 -5.76
C THR A 112 20.05 8.68 -5.48
N LYS A 113 18.96 9.39 -5.80
CA LYS A 113 17.59 8.94 -5.58
C LYS A 113 16.66 9.40 -6.71
N ARG A 114 15.61 8.62 -6.92
CA ARG A 114 14.41 9.02 -7.64
C ARG A 114 13.26 9.12 -6.63
N VAL A 115 12.54 10.23 -6.68
CA VAL A 115 11.49 10.51 -5.70
C VAL A 115 10.22 10.99 -6.38
N VAL A 116 9.09 10.77 -5.70
CA VAL A 116 7.76 11.22 -6.10
C VAL A 116 7.13 11.98 -4.94
N ASP A 117 6.61 13.17 -5.21
CA ASP A 117 5.79 13.87 -4.22
C ASP A 117 4.42 13.19 -4.13
N ILE A 118 3.98 12.97 -2.90
CA ILE A 118 2.70 12.34 -2.61
C ILE A 118 1.81 13.24 -1.78
N LYS A 119 0.50 13.02 -1.92
CA LYS A 119 -0.52 13.59 -1.05
C LYS A 119 -1.57 12.52 -0.77
N ILE A 120 -1.81 12.25 0.50
CA ILE A 120 -2.81 11.27 0.94
C ILE A 120 -4.09 11.94 1.45
N ASP A 121 -5.24 11.29 1.25
CA ASP A 121 -6.54 11.66 1.82
C ASP A 121 -7.06 10.61 2.82
N GLY A 122 -6.23 9.62 3.15
CA GLY A 122 -6.55 8.51 4.05
C GLY A 122 -7.07 7.24 3.35
N SER A 123 -7.37 7.28 2.06
CA SER A 123 -7.86 6.13 1.30
C SER A 123 -6.80 5.45 0.43
N GLN A 124 -5.68 6.15 0.16
CA GLN A 124 -4.62 5.66 -0.72
C GLN A 124 -3.68 4.72 0.02
N ASP A 125 -3.27 3.65 -0.66
CA ASP A 125 -2.18 2.79 -0.23
C ASP A 125 -0.92 3.09 -1.04
N ILE A 126 0.20 3.28 -0.35
CA ILE A 126 1.50 3.57 -0.95
C ILE A 126 2.43 2.41 -0.66
N MET A 127 3.00 1.87 -1.72
CA MET A 127 3.88 0.71 -1.62
C MET A 127 5.13 0.92 -2.47
N ALA A 128 6.23 0.35 -2.05
CA ALA A 128 7.46 0.31 -2.83
C ALA A 128 8.29 -0.94 -2.51
N GLY A 129 9.16 -1.31 -3.45
CA GLY A 129 10.07 -2.42 -3.29
C GLY A 129 11.21 -2.39 -4.30
N LYS A 130 12.26 -3.14 -3.99
CA LYS A 130 13.35 -3.46 -4.89
C LYS A 130 13.33 -4.95 -5.16
N ALA A 131 13.58 -5.35 -6.40
CA ALA A 131 13.72 -6.75 -6.73
C ALA A 131 14.91 -7.37 -6.01
N ALA A 132 14.70 -8.54 -5.45
CA ALA A 132 15.74 -9.34 -4.82
C ALA A 132 15.61 -10.80 -5.30
N PRO A 133 16.70 -11.44 -5.72
CA PRO A 133 16.65 -12.85 -6.11
C PRO A 133 16.45 -13.74 -4.89
N SER A 134 15.76 -14.83 -5.10
CA SER A 134 15.65 -15.90 -4.11
C SER A 134 16.98 -16.63 -3.94
N THR A 135 17.13 -17.41 -2.86
CA THR A 135 18.30 -18.24 -2.62
C THR A 135 18.56 -19.23 -3.78
N ASP A 136 17.49 -19.79 -4.34
CA ASP A 136 17.57 -20.74 -5.45
C ASP A 136 18.03 -20.07 -6.75
N GLU A 137 17.60 -18.84 -7.00
CA GLU A 137 18.06 -18.05 -8.15
C GLU A 137 19.52 -17.65 -8.01
N VAL A 138 19.96 -17.25 -6.82
CA VAL A 138 21.38 -17.00 -6.52
C VAL A 138 22.21 -18.25 -6.82
N ALA A 139 21.75 -19.42 -6.40
CA ALA A 139 22.42 -20.70 -6.65
C ALA A 139 22.56 -21.03 -8.15
N LYS A 140 21.57 -20.70 -8.98
CA LYS A 140 21.64 -20.86 -10.44
C LYS A 140 22.73 -20.02 -11.10
N LEU A 141 23.07 -18.89 -10.53
CA LEU A 141 24.07 -17.96 -11.05
C LEU A 141 25.51 -18.31 -10.62
N GLY A 142 25.69 -19.02 -9.49
CA GLY A 142 26.99 -19.42 -8.97
C GLY A 142 27.94 -18.24 -8.80
N ASN A 143 29.08 -18.26 -9.49
CA ASN A 143 30.09 -17.19 -9.42
C ASN A 143 29.63 -15.84 -10.03
N TYR A 144 28.46 -15.80 -10.66
CA TYR A 144 27.84 -14.58 -11.22
C TYR A 144 26.71 -14.04 -10.34
N ALA A 145 26.65 -14.48 -9.10
CA ALA A 145 25.60 -14.11 -8.15
C ALA A 145 25.48 -12.60 -7.89
N ASP A 146 26.55 -11.82 -8.09
CA ASP A 146 26.50 -10.36 -7.96
C ASP A 146 25.80 -9.66 -9.14
N ASN A 147 25.42 -10.39 -10.18
CA ASN A 147 24.86 -9.88 -11.42
C ASN A 147 23.48 -10.49 -11.69
N PHE A 148 22.58 -10.38 -10.70
CA PHE A 148 21.29 -11.06 -10.69
C PHE A 148 20.43 -10.78 -11.92
N TYR A 149 20.38 -9.54 -12.35
CA TYR A 149 19.48 -9.13 -13.43
C TYR A 149 20.29 -8.64 -14.64
N SER A 150 20.39 -9.51 -15.61
CA SER A 150 21.12 -9.32 -16.85
C SER A 150 20.58 -10.27 -17.92
N ALA A 151 20.92 -10.04 -19.18
CA ALA A 151 20.57 -10.98 -20.27
C ALA A 151 21.11 -12.40 -20.03
N TYR A 152 22.21 -12.55 -19.29
CA TYR A 152 22.73 -13.87 -18.90
C TYR A 152 21.84 -14.52 -17.83
N ALA A 153 21.48 -13.79 -16.79
CA ALA A 153 20.68 -14.29 -15.70
C ALA A 153 19.25 -14.66 -16.16
N ALA A 154 18.67 -13.89 -17.07
CA ALA A 154 17.37 -14.20 -17.68
C ALA A 154 17.39 -15.56 -18.40
N ARG A 155 18.46 -15.85 -19.17
CA ARG A 155 18.64 -17.18 -19.81
C ARG A 155 18.81 -18.33 -18.83
N LYS A 156 19.14 -18.04 -17.57
CA LYS A 156 19.18 -19.01 -16.46
C LYS A 156 17.87 -19.09 -15.68
N GLY A 157 16.83 -18.40 -16.14
CA GLY A 157 15.52 -18.38 -15.51
C GLY A 157 15.50 -17.58 -14.20
N VAL A 158 16.38 -16.59 -14.06
CA VAL A 158 16.36 -15.62 -12.96
C VAL A 158 15.63 -14.38 -13.44
N GLN A 159 14.53 -14.07 -12.78
CA GLN A 159 13.64 -12.96 -13.13
C GLN A 159 13.53 -11.97 -11.96
N PRO A 160 13.30 -10.69 -12.24
CA PRO A 160 13.07 -9.72 -11.19
C PRO A 160 11.76 -10.01 -10.44
N ASN A 161 11.87 -10.30 -9.16
CA ASN A 161 10.74 -10.41 -8.25
C ASN A 161 10.77 -9.25 -7.28
N ILE A 162 9.73 -8.39 -7.30
CA ILE A 162 9.63 -7.22 -6.44
C ILE A 162 8.63 -7.52 -5.32
N THR A 163 9.12 -7.55 -4.09
CA THR A 163 8.26 -7.56 -2.91
C THR A 163 7.89 -6.13 -2.55
N PHE A 164 6.59 -5.83 -2.58
CA PHE A 164 6.06 -4.53 -2.25
C PHE A 164 5.72 -4.46 -0.76
N ASN A 165 6.25 -3.44 -0.09
CA ASN A 165 5.96 -3.17 1.31
C ASN A 165 4.96 -2.01 1.40
N HIS A 166 3.93 -2.15 2.23
CA HIS A 166 3.07 -1.05 2.62
C HIS A 166 3.88 -0.02 3.42
N LEU A 167 3.76 1.24 3.07
CA LEU A 167 4.56 2.32 3.68
C LEU A 167 3.76 3.20 4.63
N LEU A 168 2.44 3.05 4.67
CA LEU A 168 1.55 3.77 5.57
C LEU A 168 1.19 2.92 6.79
N THR A 169 0.67 3.56 7.82
CA THR A 169 0.00 2.90 8.94
C THR A 169 -1.50 2.80 8.63
N ARG A 170 -2.11 1.66 8.89
CA ARG A 170 -3.52 1.39 8.63
C ARG A 170 -4.31 1.36 9.92
N PHE A 171 -5.40 2.13 10.00
CA PHE A 171 -6.38 2.05 11.08
C PHE A 171 -7.70 1.47 10.56
N THR A 172 -8.25 0.51 11.29
CA THR A 172 -9.63 0.03 11.13
C THR A 172 -10.42 0.42 12.36
N PHE A 173 -11.69 0.75 12.20
CA PHE A 173 -12.50 1.30 13.29
C PHE A 173 -13.66 0.40 13.64
N GLU A 174 -13.88 0.26 14.94
CA GLU A 174 -15.06 -0.38 15.53
C GLU A 174 -15.64 0.55 16.58
N VAL A 175 -16.94 0.62 16.67
CA VAL A 175 -17.66 1.38 17.69
C VAL A 175 -18.56 0.47 18.49
N ARG A 176 -18.81 0.80 19.76
CA ARG A 176 -19.77 0.12 20.62
C ARG A 176 -20.33 1.06 21.68
N ALA A 177 -21.51 0.71 22.20
CA ALA A 177 -22.05 1.37 23.38
C ALA A 177 -21.29 0.91 24.63
N GLY A 178 -20.95 1.83 25.52
CA GLY A 178 -20.45 1.56 26.85
C GLY A 178 -21.56 1.02 27.78
N SER A 179 -21.22 0.68 29.04
CA SER A 179 -22.25 0.28 30.01
C SER A 179 -23.12 1.45 30.43
N LYS A 180 -24.42 1.24 30.58
CA LYS A 180 -25.36 2.25 31.06
C LYS A 180 -25.00 2.78 32.45
N ALA A 181 -24.50 1.91 33.33
CA ALA A 181 -24.10 2.30 34.68
C ALA A 181 -22.94 3.32 34.65
N THR A 182 -21.94 3.13 33.80
CA THR A 182 -20.82 4.05 33.65
C THR A 182 -21.24 5.35 32.93
N ALA A 183 -22.17 5.24 31.99
CA ALA A 183 -22.69 6.38 31.23
C ALA A 183 -23.65 7.27 32.02
N GLY A 184 -24.03 6.87 33.25
CA GLY A 184 -25.00 7.62 34.06
C GLY A 184 -26.41 7.65 33.46
N LEU A 185 -26.70 6.78 32.50
CA LEU A 185 -27.99 6.71 31.82
C LEU A 185 -29.05 6.04 32.75
N PRO A 186 -30.25 6.60 32.85
CA PRO A 186 -31.27 6.03 33.72
C PRO A 186 -31.70 4.63 33.25
N ALA A 187 -31.88 3.72 34.21
CA ALA A 187 -32.39 2.39 33.91
C ALA A 187 -33.79 2.50 33.28
N GLY A 188 -34.01 1.81 32.15
CA GLY A 188 -35.27 1.85 31.41
C GLY A 188 -35.56 3.15 30.66
N GLY A 189 -34.61 4.08 30.61
CA GLY A 189 -34.72 5.32 29.82
C GLY A 189 -34.71 5.00 28.33
N ASN A 190 -35.69 5.55 27.59
CA ASN A 190 -35.72 5.55 26.15
C ASN A 190 -34.62 6.49 25.65
N THR A 191 -33.39 6.01 25.69
CA THR A 191 -32.26 6.73 25.09
C THR A 191 -32.40 6.57 23.59
N ASP A 192 -32.87 7.62 22.96
CA ASP A 192 -32.77 7.67 21.50
C ASP A 192 -31.33 7.34 21.12
N ALA A 193 -31.19 6.45 20.17
CA ALA A 193 -29.88 5.91 19.81
C ALA A 193 -28.90 7.04 19.50
N VAL A 194 -27.77 7.07 20.21
CA VAL A 194 -26.64 7.89 19.81
C VAL A 194 -26.10 7.29 18.52
N LYS A 195 -25.87 8.12 17.54
CA LYS A 195 -25.31 7.71 16.24
C LYS A 195 -23.89 8.25 16.12
N VAL A 196 -22.99 7.42 15.63
CA VAL A 196 -21.67 7.88 15.15
C VAL A 196 -21.86 8.30 13.69
N THR A 197 -21.64 9.58 13.42
CA THR A 197 -21.88 10.19 12.10
C THR A 197 -20.60 10.48 11.34
N GLY A 198 -19.45 10.44 12.01
CA GLY A 198 -18.15 10.66 11.40
C GLY A 198 -17.01 10.29 12.33
N VAL A 199 -15.89 9.92 11.71
CA VAL A 199 -14.61 9.67 12.37
C VAL A 199 -13.53 10.33 11.55
N SER A 200 -12.64 11.10 12.15
CA SER A 200 -11.47 11.67 11.48
C SER A 200 -10.23 11.58 12.36
N VAL A 201 -9.08 11.45 11.72
CA VAL A 201 -7.77 11.34 12.36
C VAL A 201 -6.86 12.41 11.80
N ASP A 202 -6.21 13.20 12.66
CA ASP A 202 -5.24 14.17 12.21
C ASP A 202 -3.92 13.49 11.91
N SER A 203 -3.45 13.65 10.67
CA SER A 203 -2.21 13.09 10.17
C SER A 203 -1.53 14.03 9.18
N LYS A 204 -0.22 13.89 9.01
CA LYS A 204 0.47 14.53 7.89
C LYS A 204 -0.05 13.94 6.59
N THR A 205 -0.25 14.80 5.59
CA THR A 205 -0.89 14.39 4.32
C THR A 205 0.02 14.54 3.11
N THR A 206 1.10 15.31 3.22
CA THR A 206 2.06 15.53 2.13
C THR A 206 3.40 14.94 2.47
N GLY A 207 4.05 14.34 1.49
CA GLY A 207 5.34 13.70 1.69
C GLY A 207 6.06 13.41 0.39
N THR A 208 7.20 12.75 0.51
CA THR A 208 8.06 12.35 -0.59
C THR A 208 8.35 10.86 -0.49
N LEU A 209 8.01 10.12 -1.55
CA LEU A 209 8.30 8.69 -1.70
C LEU A 209 9.62 8.52 -2.47
N THR A 210 10.57 7.81 -1.88
CA THR A 210 11.78 7.35 -2.58
C THR A 210 11.46 6.08 -3.35
N VAL A 211 11.44 6.15 -4.68
CA VAL A 211 11.08 5.04 -5.57
C VAL A 211 12.27 4.25 -6.07
N ALA A 212 13.45 4.84 -6.08
CA ALA A 212 14.73 4.17 -6.33
C ALA A 212 15.87 4.93 -5.63
N TYR A 213 16.95 4.23 -5.28
CA TYR A 213 18.11 4.84 -4.61
C TYR A 213 19.39 4.04 -4.86
N THR A 214 20.54 4.71 -4.71
CA THR A 214 21.87 4.06 -4.69
C THR A 214 22.28 3.70 -3.26
N GLY A 215 23.25 2.80 -3.12
CA GLY A 215 23.82 2.42 -1.83
C GLY A 215 23.11 1.26 -1.15
N GLU A 216 23.17 1.22 0.18
CA GLU A 216 22.64 0.13 0.98
C GLU A 216 21.12 0.06 0.96
N THR A 217 20.59 -1.15 1.20
CA THR A 217 19.13 -1.38 1.27
C THR A 217 18.52 -0.55 2.40
N LYS A 218 17.51 0.24 2.08
CA LYS A 218 16.76 1.05 3.03
C LYS A 218 15.62 0.25 3.64
N ALA A 219 15.34 0.51 4.90
CA ALA A 219 14.11 0.01 5.51
C ALA A 219 12.88 0.70 4.90
N ALA A 220 11.72 0.03 4.94
CA ALA A 220 10.46 0.60 4.44
C ALA A 220 10.15 1.97 5.09
N ALA A 221 10.47 2.13 6.37
CA ALA A 221 10.29 3.39 7.09
C ALA A 221 11.10 4.57 6.50
N ASP A 222 12.20 4.29 5.80
CA ASP A 222 13.10 5.31 5.24
C ASP A 222 12.73 5.67 3.78
N LEU A 223 11.78 4.95 3.19
CA LEU A 223 11.36 5.19 1.81
C LEU A 223 10.31 6.30 1.69
N LEU A 224 9.60 6.59 2.77
CA LEU A 224 8.52 7.57 2.75
C LEU A 224 8.69 8.58 3.87
N THR A 225 8.85 9.85 3.51
CA THR A 225 9.00 10.95 4.45
C THR A 225 7.84 11.90 4.33
N PHE A 226 7.16 12.17 5.45
CA PHE A 226 6.06 13.13 5.52
C PHE A 226 6.54 14.49 6.05
N THR A 227 6.04 15.54 5.44
CA THR A 227 6.35 16.93 5.77
C THR A 227 5.06 17.73 6.03
N GLY A 228 5.20 18.94 6.55
CA GLY A 228 4.08 19.84 6.81
C GLY A 228 3.30 19.51 8.08
N ASP A 229 2.22 20.26 8.28
CA ASP A 229 1.34 20.13 9.42
C ASP A 229 0.34 18.98 9.23
N ALA A 230 -0.16 18.45 10.34
CA ALA A 230 -1.23 17.45 10.30
C ALA A 230 -2.55 18.09 9.89
N SER A 231 -3.36 17.36 9.18
CA SER A 231 -4.74 17.72 8.82
C SER A 231 -5.66 16.52 8.96
N ALA A 232 -6.96 16.79 9.10
CA ALA A 232 -7.95 15.74 9.31
C ALA A 232 -8.13 14.86 8.07
N LEU A 233 -7.94 13.56 8.25
CA LEU A 233 -8.29 12.51 7.30
C LEU A 233 -9.61 11.90 7.74
N THR A 234 -10.65 12.00 6.91
CA THR A 234 -12.00 11.55 7.24
C THR A 234 -12.22 10.12 6.80
N LEU A 235 -12.73 9.30 7.71
CA LEU A 235 -13.11 7.93 7.45
C LEU A 235 -14.27 7.88 6.44
N LYS A 236 -14.13 7.03 5.43
CA LYS A 236 -15.12 6.80 4.39
C LYS A 236 -15.60 5.35 4.43
N GLN A 237 -16.69 5.06 3.77
CA GLN A 237 -17.20 3.71 3.56
C GLN A 237 -17.38 3.44 2.06
N ARG A 238 -17.49 2.16 1.69
CA ARG A 238 -17.89 1.83 0.32
C ARG A 238 -19.37 2.12 0.13
N ASP A 239 -19.72 2.55 -1.08
CA ASP A 239 -21.11 2.77 -1.44
C ASP A 239 -21.87 1.42 -1.40
N ALA A 240 -22.72 1.26 -0.38
CA ALA A 240 -23.50 0.05 -0.18
C ALA A 240 -24.55 -0.20 -1.28
N ALA A 241 -24.88 0.82 -2.07
CA ALA A 241 -25.80 0.67 -3.21
C ALA A 241 -25.16 -0.11 -4.38
N LEU A 242 -23.84 -0.21 -4.40
CA LEU A 242 -23.09 -0.95 -5.40
C LEU A 242 -22.55 -2.22 -4.75
N ALA A 243 -23.09 -3.38 -5.12
CA ALA A 243 -22.63 -4.69 -4.62
C ALA A 243 -21.26 -5.08 -5.23
N ASP A 244 -20.31 -4.18 -5.24
CA ASP A 244 -18.99 -4.35 -5.82
C ASP A 244 -17.91 -3.97 -4.78
N ASN A 245 -16.94 -4.85 -4.59
CA ASN A 245 -15.78 -4.58 -3.73
C ASN A 245 -14.94 -3.36 -4.19
N ASN A 246 -15.11 -2.94 -5.43
CA ASN A 246 -14.49 -1.74 -6.01
C ASN A 246 -15.42 -0.51 -6.00
N ALA A 247 -16.54 -0.57 -5.28
CA ALA A 247 -17.44 0.57 -5.15
C ALA A 247 -16.68 1.79 -4.61
N PRO A 248 -16.98 3.00 -5.11
CA PRO A 248 -16.31 4.22 -4.68
C PRO A 248 -16.50 4.45 -3.18
N LEU A 249 -15.53 5.11 -2.57
CA LEU A 249 -15.62 5.51 -1.17
C LEU A 249 -16.48 6.77 -1.05
N VAL A 250 -17.50 6.68 -0.21
CA VAL A 250 -18.45 7.76 0.09
C VAL A 250 -18.35 8.16 1.56
N ALA A 251 -19.02 9.24 1.95
CA ALA A 251 -19.11 9.65 3.35
C ALA A 251 -19.70 8.54 4.22
N LEU A 252 -19.26 8.49 5.48
CA LEU A 252 -19.74 7.52 6.46
C LEU A 252 -21.25 7.74 6.69
N GLU A 253 -22.04 6.66 6.61
CA GLU A 253 -23.41 6.68 7.04
C GLU A 253 -23.51 6.59 8.57
N PRO A 254 -24.52 7.25 9.18
CA PRO A 254 -24.70 7.21 10.64
C PRO A 254 -24.90 5.79 11.17
N VAL A 255 -24.02 5.38 12.07
CA VAL A 255 -24.07 4.08 12.75
C VAL A 255 -24.77 4.23 14.10
N SER A 256 -25.91 3.61 14.29
CA SER A 256 -26.66 3.66 15.54
C SER A 256 -26.06 2.73 16.58
N LEU A 257 -25.87 3.25 17.80
CA LEU A 257 -25.42 2.47 18.95
C LEU A 257 -26.61 2.06 19.79
N THR A 258 -26.64 0.80 20.19
CA THR A 258 -27.71 0.23 21.05
C THR A 258 -27.14 -0.12 22.40
N TRP A 259 -27.72 0.45 23.46
CA TRP A 259 -27.45 0.08 24.84
C TRP A 259 -28.33 -1.09 25.24
N THR A 260 -27.73 -2.08 25.87
CA THR A 260 -28.48 -3.21 26.46
C THR A 260 -29.27 -2.74 27.69
N ASP A 261 -30.36 -3.45 28.05
CA ASP A 261 -31.12 -3.16 29.26
C ASP A 261 -30.35 -3.46 30.54
N ASP A 262 -29.37 -4.35 30.48
CA ASP A 262 -28.43 -4.59 31.57
C ASP A 262 -27.46 -3.41 31.69
N ALA A 263 -27.55 -2.70 32.84
CA ALA A 263 -26.75 -1.53 33.11
C ALA A 263 -25.22 -1.78 33.11
N ALA A 264 -24.79 -3.02 33.36
CA ALA A 264 -23.38 -3.41 33.45
C ALA A 264 -22.82 -3.90 32.10
N THR A 265 -23.65 -4.22 31.14
CA THR A 265 -23.23 -4.86 29.88
C THR A 265 -22.76 -3.82 28.87
N ILE A 266 -21.58 -4.07 28.29
CA ILE A 266 -21.04 -3.33 27.16
C ILE A 266 -21.65 -3.87 25.87
N GLY A 267 -22.06 -3.00 24.97
CA GLY A 267 -22.65 -3.38 23.68
C GLY A 267 -21.67 -4.10 22.76
N ASP A 268 -22.21 -4.79 21.77
CA ASP A 268 -21.44 -5.43 20.71
C ASP A 268 -20.68 -4.41 19.86
N VAL A 269 -19.53 -4.82 19.30
CA VAL A 269 -18.76 -4.00 18.40
C VAL A 269 -19.38 -3.98 17.01
N ILE A 270 -19.43 -2.81 16.41
CA ILE A 270 -19.89 -2.57 15.04
C ILE A 270 -18.72 -2.01 14.23
N LYS A 271 -18.34 -2.67 13.13
CA LYS A 271 -17.34 -2.13 12.20
C LYS A 271 -17.86 -0.83 11.59
N VAL A 272 -17.01 0.18 11.50
CA VAL A 272 -17.35 1.50 10.96
C VAL A 272 -16.39 1.84 9.81
N GLY A 273 -16.97 2.10 8.66
CA GLY A 273 -16.24 2.52 7.47
C GLY A 273 -15.22 1.51 6.97
N GLU A 274 -14.37 1.98 6.08
CA GLU A 274 -13.20 1.26 5.58
C GLU A 274 -11.96 1.60 6.41
N ALA A 275 -10.80 1.09 5.98
CA ALA A 275 -9.55 1.47 6.63
C ALA A 275 -9.16 2.91 6.32
N LEU A 276 -8.51 3.58 7.27
CA LEU A 276 -7.89 4.87 7.10
C LEU A 276 -6.37 4.72 7.14
N LEU A 277 -5.70 5.21 6.09
CA LEU A 277 -4.27 5.12 5.93
C LEU A 277 -3.62 6.46 6.28
N VAL A 278 -2.71 6.44 7.25
CA VAL A 278 -2.10 7.63 7.85
C VAL A 278 -0.58 7.58 7.74
N ALA A 279 0.07 8.74 7.85
CA ALA A 279 1.53 8.84 7.92
C ALA A 279 2.07 8.09 9.15
N PRO A 280 3.03 7.16 8.99
CA PRO A 280 3.56 6.36 10.10
C PRO A 280 4.49 7.15 11.05
N GLY A 281 4.93 6.48 12.11
CA GLY A 281 5.99 6.95 13.01
C GLY A 281 5.54 7.87 14.14
N GLN A 282 4.25 8.19 14.25
CA GLN A 282 3.73 8.94 15.38
C GLN A 282 3.45 8.00 16.57
N THR A 283 3.61 8.49 17.78
CA THR A 283 3.25 7.76 19.02
C THR A 283 1.77 7.93 19.37
N GLU A 284 1.14 8.96 18.82
CA GLU A 284 -0.27 9.28 19.02
C GLU A 284 -0.84 10.02 17.82
N TYR A 285 -2.14 9.85 17.60
CA TYR A 285 -2.92 10.56 16.59
C TYR A 285 -4.17 11.18 17.22
N PRO A 286 -4.37 12.50 17.05
CA PRO A 286 -5.63 13.12 17.43
C PRO A 286 -6.79 12.51 16.63
N LEU A 287 -7.86 12.19 17.33
CA LEU A 287 -9.08 11.59 16.81
C LEU A 287 -10.27 12.48 17.11
N THR A 288 -11.07 12.78 16.10
CA THR A 288 -12.35 13.45 16.26
C THR A 288 -13.47 12.50 15.88
N ILE A 289 -14.47 12.38 16.74
CA ILE A 289 -15.65 11.52 16.53
C ILE A 289 -16.88 12.43 16.54
N ALA A 290 -17.58 12.44 15.41
CA ALA A 290 -18.85 13.14 15.30
C ALA A 290 -19.99 12.21 15.77
N LEU A 291 -20.75 12.68 16.71
CA LEU A 291 -21.92 12.00 17.29
C LEU A 291 -23.19 12.80 16.99
N SER A 292 -24.32 12.13 16.98
CA SER A 292 -25.61 12.80 16.98
C SER A 292 -26.62 12.00 17.81
N GLN A 293 -27.59 12.70 18.39
CA GLN A 293 -28.69 12.12 19.11
C GLN A 293 -29.98 12.92 18.87
N ASP A 294 -31.08 12.21 18.65
CA ASP A 294 -32.39 12.85 18.56
C ASP A 294 -32.94 13.05 19.97
N VAL A 295 -33.12 14.29 20.37
CA VAL A 295 -33.54 14.68 21.73
C VAL A 295 -34.91 15.34 21.67
N LEU A 296 -35.81 14.90 22.58
CA LEU A 296 -37.09 15.52 22.79
C LEU A 296 -36.91 16.73 23.74
N GLN A 297 -37.04 17.93 23.25
CA GLN A 297 -36.88 19.14 24.07
C GLN A 297 -38.04 19.39 25.03
N LYS A 298 -39.25 19.08 24.60
CA LYS A 298 -40.46 19.10 25.44
C LYS A 298 -41.40 17.96 25.09
N VAL A 299 -42.15 17.49 26.06
CA VAL A 299 -43.19 16.45 25.85
C VAL A 299 -44.22 16.98 24.84
N GLY A 300 -44.40 16.20 23.74
CA GLY A 300 -45.34 16.56 22.66
C GLY A 300 -44.76 17.35 21.51
N GLU A 301 -43.48 17.72 21.56
CA GLU A 301 -42.77 18.37 20.45
C GLU A 301 -42.04 17.36 19.55
N THR A 302 -41.63 17.79 18.35
CA THR A 302 -40.81 16.99 17.46
C THR A 302 -39.40 16.88 18.03
N LYS A 303 -38.79 15.70 17.92
CA LYS A 303 -37.38 15.48 18.28
C LYS A 303 -36.46 16.36 17.43
N VAL A 304 -35.43 16.87 18.06
CA VAL A 304 -34.38 17.67 17.42
C VAL A 304 -33.06 16.89 17.45
N THR A 305 -32.41 16.77 16.31
CA THR A 305 -31.10 16.13 16.23
C THR A 305 -30.03 17.09 16.80
N MET A 306 -29.34 16.64 17.84
CA MET A 306 -28.25 17.35 18.49
C MET A 306 -26.92 16.76 18.00
N PRO A 307 -26.11 17.49 17.21
CA PRO A 307 -24.78 17.06 16.86
C PRO A 307 -23.78 17.40 17.97
N LEU A 308 -22.78 16.56 18.14
CA LEU A 308 -21.68 16.78 19.06
C LEU A 308 -20.38 16.20 18.48
N GLU A 309 -19.27 16.89 18.69
CA GLU A 309 -17.94 16.38 18.39
C GLU A 309 -17.20 16.06 19.68
N GLN A 310 -16.67 14.86 19.75
CA GLN A 310 -15.79 14.41 20.81
C GLN A 310 -14.36 14.25 20.28
N LYS A 311 -13.40 14.72 21.08
CA LYS A 311 -11.98 14.61 20.78
C LYS A 311 -11.31 13.58 21.68
N ALA A 312 -10.49 12.73 21.08
CA ALA A 312 -9.72 11.72 21.77
C ALA A 312 -8.34 11.56 21.11
N THR A 313 -7.57 10.62 21.60
CA THR A 313 -6.25 10.32 21.03
C THR A 313 -6.12 8.83 20.85
N ILE A 314 -5.70 8.42 19.65
CA ILE A 314 -5.32 7.02 19.37
C ILE A 314 -3.88 6.85 19.84
N LYS A 315 -3.65 5.95 20.78
CA LYS A 315 -2.33 5.58 21.29
C LYS A 315 -2.29 4.11 21.68
N MET A 316 -1.12 3.53 21.61
CA MET A 316 -0.87 2.18 22.14
C MET A 316 -0.47 2.24 23.63
N ASP A 317 -0.61 1.10 24.31
CA ASP A 317 -0.07 0.96 25.65
C ASP A 317 1.46 1.09 25.62
N GLY A 318 1.98 1.99 26.44
CA GLY A 318 3.38 2.42 26.40
C GLY A 318 3.66 3.43 25.29
N VAL A 319 4.84 4.04 25.32
CA VAL A 319 5.26 5.02 24.29
C VAL A 319 5.84 4.25 23.09
N LYS A 320 4.98 3.79 22.22
CA LYS A 320 5.37 3.08 20.99
C LYS A 320 4.86 3.83 19.78
N ALA A 321 5.70 3.97 18.77
CA ALA A 321 5.29 4.54 17.50
C ALA A 321 4.44 3.55 16.69
N PHE A 322 3.48 4.06 15.95
CA PHE A 322 2.74 3.31 14.95
C PHE A 322 3.63 3.10 13.72
N GLU A 323 3.90 1.85 13.39
CA GLU A 323 4.88 1.48 12.38
C GLU A 323 4.29 1.48 10.97
N PRO A 324 5.11 1.74 9.93
CA PRO A 324 4.70 1.55 8.54
C PRO A 324 4.40 0.08 8.26
N GLY A 325 3.46 -0.19 7.36
CA GLY A 325 3.06 -1.55 6.99
C GLY A 325 2.34 -2.33 8.09
N LYS A 326 1.92 -1.68 9.16
CA LYS A 326 1.17 -2.32 10.26
C LYS A 326 -0.26 -1.84 10.28
N SER A 327 -1.16 -2.76 10.61
CA SER A 327 -2.58 -2.48 10.78
C SER A 327 -2.95 -2.50 12.26
N TYR A 328 -3.73 -1.51 12.67
CA TYR A 328 -4.19 -1.36 14.04
C TYR A 328 -5.71 -1.22 14.05
N LYS A 329 -6.35 -1.97 14.94
CA LYS A 329 -7.78 -1.88 15.18
C LYS A 329 -8.04 -0.87 16.28
N VAL A 330 -8.85 0.13 16.01
CA VAL A 330 -9.25 1.19 16.93
C VAL A 330 -10.68 0.91 17.38
N THR A 331 -10.89 0.63 18.66
CA THR A 331 -12.20 0.42 19.24
C THR A 331 -12.62 1.65 20.02
N ILE A 332 -13.74 2.24 19.63
CA ILE A 332 -14.32 3.43 20.24
C ILE A 332 -15.52 2.99 21.07
N THR A 333 -15.43 3.18 22.39
CA THR A 333 -16.53 2.91 23.31
C THR A 333 -17.19 4.23 23.69
N VAL A 334 -18.47 4.37 23.36
CA VAL A 334 -19.25 5.59 23.59
C VAL A 334 -20.14 5.37 24.81
N TYR A 335 -19.98 6.19 25.84
CA TYR A 335 -20.78 6.13 27.08
C TYR A 335 -21.96 7.10 27.07
N GLY A 336 -22.09 7.90 26.04
CA GLY A 336 -23.10 8.91 25.86
C GLY A 336 -22.55 10.01 24.97
N LEU A 337 -23.14 11.18 24.97
CA LEU A 337 -22.61 12.32 24.23
C LEU A 337 -21.36 12.93 24.89
N GLU A 338 -21.15 12.71 26.18
CA GLU A 338 -20.12 13.40 26.96
C GLU A 338 -18.84 12.59 27.16
N GLU A 339 -18.87 11.27 27.02
CA GLU A 339 -17.72 10.41 27.31
C GLU A 339 -17.50 9.35 26.23
N ILE A 340 -16.25 9.25 25.79
CA ILE A 340 -15.77 8.18 24.90
C ILE A 340 -14.45 7.60 25.41
N LYS A 341 -14.22 6.33 25.12
CA LYS A 341 -12.94 5.65 25.37
C LYS A 341 -12.43 5.03 24.08
N VAL A 342 -11.15 5.25 23.80
CA VAL A 342 -10.48 4.74 22.60
C VAL A 342 -9.37 3.80 22.98
N THR A 343 -9.32 2.64 22.34
CA THR A 343 -8.21 1.68 22.44
C THR A 343 -7.72 1.31 21.06
N ALA A 344 -6.41 1.10 20.91
CA ALA A 344 -5.81 0.65 19.66
C ALA A 344 -5.09 -0.68 19.88
N THR A 345 -5.33 -1.65 19.00
CA THR A 345 -4.71 -2.97 19.05
C THR A 345 -4.10 -3.30 17.70
N LEU A 346 -2.86 -3.82 17.70
CA LEU A 346 -2.22 -4.32 16.49
C LEU A 346 -2.98 -5.54 15.96
N VAL A 347 -3.28 -5.52 14.67
CA VAL A 347 -3.87 -6.66 13.96
C VAL A 347 -2.99 -7.02 12.76
N PRO A 348 -2.99 -8.30 12.33
CA PRO A 348 -2.24 -8.67 11.13
C PRO A 348 -2.70 -7.83 9.92
N TRP A 349 -1.72 -7.33 9.18
CA TRP A 349 -1.92 -6.80 7.84
C TRP A 349 -1.24 -7.77 6.89
N VAL A 350 -1.98 -8.31 5.94
CA VAL A 350 -1.41 -9.22 4.96
C VAL A 350 -0.46 -8.41 4.08
N ASP A 351 0.74 -8.96 3.82
CA ASP A 351 1.72 -8.33 2.95
C ASP A 351 1.12 -8.08 1.56
N GLY A 352 1.55 -6.99 0.92
CA GLY A 352 1.02 -6.56 -0.37
C GLY A 352 1.26 -7.55 -1.53
N GLY A 353 1.96 -8.64 -1.24
CA GLY A 353 2.32 -9.64 -2.22
C GLY A 353 3.62 -9.32 -2.96
N SER A 354 4.03 -10.23 -3.81
CA SER A 354 5.16 -10.07 -4.73
C SER A 354 4.69 -10.13 -6.17
N ILE A 355 5.34 -9.41 -7.05
CA ILE A 355 5.05 -9.41 -8.49
C ILE A 355 6.32 -9.78 -9.23
N ASP A 356 6.21 -10.83 -10.07
CA ASP A 356 7.24 -11.18 -11.02
C ASP A 356 7.08 -10.33 -12.29
N ILE A 357 8.17 -9.76 -12.76
CA ILE A 357 8.20 -8.99 -13.98
C ILE A 357 8.79 -9.87 -15.06
N ASP A 358 7.95 -10.34 -15.99
CA ASP A 358 8.38 -11.09 -17.14
C ASP A 358 8.65 -10.14 -18.30
N ASP A 359 9.89 -10.10 -18.73
CA ASP A 359 10.34 -9.24 -19.82
C ASP A 359 10.59 -10.01 -21.13
N ASP A 360 10.53 -11.36 -21.13
CA ASP A 360 11.01 -12.12 -22.30
C ASP A 360 10.39 -13.51 -22.52
N ARG A 361 9.29 -13.89 -21.89
CA ARG A 361 8.68 -15.20 -22.17
C ARG A 361 7.72 -15.16 -23.35
N ASN A 362 8.14 -15.77 -24.44
CA ASN A 362 7.22 -16.30 -25.42
C ASN A 362 6.40 -17.44 -24.76
N PRO A 363 5.08 -17.31 -24.55
CA PRO A 363 4.28 -18.34 -23.88
C PRO A 363 4.22 -19.68 -24.63
N ASN A 364 4.84 -19.78 -25.82
CA ASN A 364 4.91 -20.97 -26.64
C ASN A 364 6.30 -21.64 -26.64
N GLU A 365 7.30 -21.09 -25.96
CA GLU A 365 8.56 -21.78 -25.80
C GLU A 365 8.50 -22.64 -24.54
N GLY A 366 8.34 -23.94 -24.75
CA GLY A 366 8.40 -24.93 -23.68
C GLY A 366 9.74 -24.85 -22.93
N GLU A 367 9.68 -25.26 -21.68
CA GLU A 367 10.80 -25.42 -20.78
C GLU A 367 12.08 -25.89 -21.52
N TYR A 368 13.13 -25.03 -21.52
CA TYR A 368 14.41 -25.41 -22.10
C TYR A 368 14.98 -26.56 -21.29
N THR A 369 14.82 -27.76 -21.81
CA THR A 369 15.55 -28.94 -21.33
C THR A 369 16.98 -28.86 -21.85
N GLU A 370 17.92 -28.65 -20.94
CA GLU A 370 19.34 -28.73 -21.28
C GLU A 370 19.62 -30.04 -22.04
N PRO A 371 20.25 -30.03 -23.24
CA PRO A 371 20.57 -31.26 -23.91
C PRO A 371 21.50 -32.07 -23.01
N THR A 372 21.10 -33.27 -22.71
CA THR A 372 21.90 -34.24 -21.94
C THR A 372 23.28 -34.35 -22.61
N PRO A 373 24.40 -34.14 -21.87
CA PRO A 373 25.72 -34.29 -22.43
C PRO A 373 25.87 -35.71 -22.99
N THR A 374 25.99 -35.83 -24.30
CA THR A 374 26.35 -37.11 -24.91
C THR A 374 27.79 -37.41 -24.52
N THR A 375 27.95 -38.44 -23.73
CA THR A 375 29.28 -39.00 -23.43
C THR A 375 29.94 -39.36 -24.77
N PRO A 376 31.15 -38.90 -25.08
CA PRO A 376 31.86 -39.28 -26.28
C PRO A 376 32.05 -40.80 -26.25
N GLU A 377 31.68 -41.52 -27.33
CA GLU A 377 32.02 -42.91 -27.48
C GLU A 377 33.55 -43.10 -27.46
N PRO A 378 34.07 -44.15 -26.80
CA PRO A 378 35.49 -44.42 -26.81
C PRO A 378 35.92 -44.77 -28.25
N ILE A 379 36.93 -44.08 -28.73
CA ILE A 379 37.61 -44.44 -29.97
C ILE A 379 38.36 -45.74 -29.67
N GLU A 380 37.90 -46.85 -30.21
CA GLU A 380 38.67 -48.09 -30.19
C GLU A 380 39.94 -47.95 -31.05
N PRO A 381 41.05 -48.68 -30.71
CA PRO A 381 42.36 -48.50 -31.27
C PRO A 381 42.52 -49.01 -32.69
#